data_3f6a6024f112491e4df6d9dd944e097c
#
_entry.id   3f6a6024f112491e4df6d9dd944e097c
#
_cell.length_a   1.000
_cell.length_b   1.000
_cell.length_c   1.000
_cell.angle_alpha   90.00
_cell.angle_beta   90.00
_cell.angle_gamma   90.00
#
_symmetry.space_group_name_H-M   'P 1'
#
loop_
_entity.id
_entity.type
_entity.pdbx_description
1 polymer ?
#
loop_
_entity_poly.entity_id
_entity_poly.type
_entity_poly.pdbx_seq_one_letter_code
_entity_poly.pdbx_strand_id
1 'polypeptide(L)'
;MNMTLRYFKQHSRSTLIRFAIIAFICLVATTLLTQGIVQDYHRNKEFENRNDIYYYYEDYQWYVYPSLGFHVFVLTILCTGLPMIEMSSFNSRKYLDSAFSFPISRVSMLSVNLINGYLQFLLAYTISYVWYVIRLTPCADKLNFAPLWGFFFLSLLYSLFLYGFNAFFFSLCNSTVDGAVIALAWQHILCPVMLTLVEMFNISSTRYSTNTILRCGIVWYPIGEISEIYGDLASKRPYITEADLKPIPIIMIVATVLAILFAVGTLFFFKRKRTESAGEVSDTPIGYKTLIPVCAAMLIYWAMEASAPIISLFALIFATVAYIIYRRGVKLKFSDLVVIAICFAAFLLGMTSV
;
A
#
# COMPACT_ATOMS: atom_id res chain seq x y z
N MET A 1 15.49 30.90 -17.39
CA MET A 1 15.11 29.83 -16.43
C MET A 1 13.75 29.30 -16.83
N ASN A 2 13.61 27.98 -17.10
CA ASN A 2 12.39 27.37 -17.57
C ASN A 2 11.25 27.59 -16.55
N MET A 3 10.05 27.98 -17.02
CA MET A 3 8.88 28.27 -16.16
C MET A 3 8.50 27.07 -15.27
N THR A 4 8.63 25.85 -15.79
CA THR A 4 8.41 24.61 -15.02
C THR A 4 9.34 24.53 -13.82
N LEU A 5 10.60 24.92 -13.96
CA LEU A 5 11.58 24.90 -12.86
C LEU A 5 11.26 25.98 -11.79
N ARG A 6 10.75 27.14 -12.22
CA ARG A 6 10.27 28.17 -11.27
C ARG A 6 9.08 27.66 -10.46
N TYR A 7 8.12 27.04 -11.12
CA TYR A 7 6.96 26.43 -10.46
C TYR A 7 7.38 25.34 -9.48
N PHE A 8 8.29 24.43 -9.88
CA PHE A 8 8.84 23.42 -8.98
C PHE A 8 9.45 24.02 -7.73
N LYS A 9 10.32 25.04 -7.88
CA LYS A 9 10.97 25.73 -6.74
C LYS A 9 9.96 26.39 -5.80
N GLN A 10 8.92 27.02 -6.34
CA GLN A 10 7.87 27.65 -5.55
C GLN A 10 7.03 26.60 -4.82
N HIS A 11 6.61 25.54 -5.52
CA HIS A 11 5.82 24.46 -4.94
C HIS A 11 6.59 23.73 -3.84
N SER A 12 7.85 23.37 -4.06
CA SER A 12 8.69 22.73 -3.04
C SER A 12 8.86 23.59 -1.79
N ARG A 13 8.98 24.91 -1.94
CA ARG A 13 9.05 25.83 -0.77
C ARG A 13 7.74 25.86 0.00
N SER A 14 6.60 25.89 -0.68
CA SER A 14 5.27 25.92 -0.03
C SER A 14 4.96 24.63 0.73
N THR A 15 5.59 23.51 0.34
CA THR A 15 5.37 22.18 0.95
C THR A 15 6.46 21.80 1.97
N LEU A 16 7.43 22.66 2.22
CA LEU A 16 8.56 22.37 3.13
C LEU A 16 8.12 22.13 4.57
N ILE A 17 7.13 22.87 5.06
CA ILE A 17 6.58 22.66 6.42
C ILE A 17 5.92 21.28 6.52
N ARG A 18 5.16 20.89 5.50
CA ARG A 18 4.56 19.53 5.43
C ARG A 18 5.63 18.44 5.47
N PHE A 19 6.70 18.60 4.69
CA PHE A 19 7.83 17.68 4.72
C PHE A 19 8.46 17.59 6.11
N ALA A 20 8.71 18.73 6.77
CA ALA A 20 9.29 18.76 8.11
C ALA A 20 8.41 18.02 9.14
N ILE A 21 7.09 18.20 9.08
CA ILE A 21 6.13 17.48 9.95
C ILE A 21 6.19 15.98 9.68
N ILE A 22 6.14 15.55 8.42
CA ILE A 22 6.19 14.13 8.05
C ILE A 22 7.51 13.50 8.53
N ALA A 23 8.64 14.12 8.25
CA ALA A 23 9.95 13.64 8.66
C ALA A 23 10.06 13.54 10.20
N PHE A 24 9.55 14.53 10.92
CA PHE A 24 9.52 14.53 12.39
C PHE A 24 8.67 13.39 12.94
N ILE A 25 7.45 13.19 12.42
CA ILE A 25 6.58 12.07 12.83
C ILE A 25 7.26 10.72 12.58
N CYS A 26 7.87 10.53 11.41
CA CYS A 26 8.61 9.31 11.09
C CYS A 26 9.79 9.07 12.04
N LEU A 27 10.55 10.11 12.38
CA LEU A 27 11.66 10.00 13.33
C LEU A 27 11.19 9.64 14.74
N VAL A 28 10.13 10.28 15.23
CA VAL A 28 9.57 9.98 16.56
C VAL A 28 9.06 8.54 16.60
N ALA A 29 8.29 8.12 15.61
CA ALA A 29 7.76 6.77 15.55
C ALA A 29 8.88 5.71 15.47
N THR A 30 9.91 5.95 14.66
CA THR A 30 11.10 5.09 14.58
C THR A 30 11.86 5.03 15.90
N THR A 31 11.97 6.15 16.61
CA THR A 31 12.65 6.19 17.92
C THR A 31 11.91 5.35 18.96
N LEU A 32 10.58 5.47 19.03
CA LEU A 32 9.74 4.70 19.94
C LEU A 32 9.82 3.19 19.66
N LEU A 33 9.76 2.81 18.39
CA LEU A 33 9.88 1.41 17.99
C LEU A 33 11.25 0.81 18.37
N THR A 34 12.33 1.50 18.04
CA THR A 34 13.69 1.01 18.28
C THR A 34 14.05 0.97 19.76
N GLN A 35 13.43 1.85 20.55
CA GLN A 35 13.64 1.86 22.00
C GLN A 35 13.25 0.50 22.64
N GLY A 36 12.11 -0.07 22.24
CA GLY A 36 11.68 -1.39 22.71
C GLY A 36 12.71 -2.48 22.35
N ILE A 37 13.15 -2.52 21.08
CA ILE A 37 14.12 -3.51 20.61
C ILE A 37 15.44 -3.42 21.39
N VAL A 38 15.96 -2.20 21.61
CA VAL A 38 17.22 -1.98 22.33
C VAL A 38 17.09 -2.31 23.82
N GLN A 39 15.95 -2.00 24.44
CA GLN A 39 15.68 -2.36 25.83
C GLN A 39 15.62 -3.87 26.03
N ASP A 40 14.92 -4.59 25.13
CA ASP A 40 14.85 -6.05 25.16
C ASP A 40 16.23 -6.68 24.95
N TYR A 41 17.05 -6.10 24.05
CA TYR A 41 18.43 -6.52 23.87
C TYR A 41 19.24 -6.39 25.17
N HIS A 42 19.21 -5.24 25.85
CA HIS A 42 19.96 -5.04 27.10
C HIS A 42 19.49 -5.98 28.19
N ARG A 43 18.17 -6.15 28.33
CA ARG A 43 17.59 -7.08 29.30
C ARG A 43 18.06 -8.52 29.08
N ASN A 44 17.99 -9.01 27.85
CA ASN A 44 18.41 -10.36 27.52
C ASN A 44 19.92 -10.55 27.67
N LYS A 45 20.73 -9.54 27.39
CA LYS A 45 22.18 -9.56 27.60
C LYS A 45 22.56 -9.58 29.08
N GLU A 46 21.80 -8.89 29.94
CA GLU A 46 21.98 -8.96 31.40
C GLU A 46 21.66 -10.37 31.92
N PHE A 47 20.60 -11.01 31.43
CA PHE A 47 20.29 -12.40 31.79
C PHE A 47 21.38 -13.38 31.33
N GLU A 48 21.88 -13.24 30.11
CA GLU A 48 22.98 -14.03 29.56
C GLU A 48 24.23 -13.91 30.46
N ASN A 49 24.58 -12.70 30.92
CA ASN A 49 25.72 -12.43 31.76
C ASN A 49 25.58 -12.97 33.24
N ARG A 50 24.35 -13.13 33.73
CA ARG A 50 24.10 -13.66 35.08
C ARG A 50 24.15 -15.18 35.15
N ASN A 51 24.39 -15.89 34.06
CA ASN A 51 24.34 -17.35 33.96
C ASN A 51 23.01 -17.99 34.40
N ASP A 52 21.95 -17.21 34.61
CA ASP A 52 20.65 -17.69 35.07
C ASP A 52 19.93 -18.58 34.04
N ILE A 53 20.36 -18.51 32.80
CA ILE A 53 19.79 -19.30 31.67
C ILE A 53 20.47 -20.66 31.50
N TYR A 54 21.72 -20.81 31.90
CA TYR A 54 22.52 -22.04 31.76
C TYR A 54 21.95 -23.27 32.49
N TYR A 55 21.14 -23.07 33.53
CA TYR A 55 20.57 -24.17 34.29
C TYR A 55 19.32 -24.82 33.73
N TYR A 56 18.63 -24.15 32.77
CA TYR A 56 17.34 -24.65 32.27
C TYR A 56 17.31 -24.97 30.77
N TYR A 57 18.18 -24.38 29.93
CA TYR A 57 18.18 -24.62 28.50
C TYR A 57 19.61 -24.50 27.92
N GLU A 58 20.30 -25.60 27.73
CA GLU A 58 21.64 -25.65 27.12
C GLU A 58 21.70 -25.10 25.69
N ASP A 59 20.54 -24.97 24.99
CA ASP A 59 20.43 -24.50 23.62
C ASP A 59 19.59 -23.22 23.42
N TYR A 60 19.37 -22.42 24.48
CA TYR A 60 18.57 -21.20 24.32
C TYR A 60 19.35 -20.10 23.61
N GLN A 61 19.17 -20.02 22.27
CA GLN A 61 19.67 -18.91 21.46
C GLN A 61 18.59 -17.82 21.36
N TRP A 62 18.81 -16.66 21.96
CA TRP A 62 17.94 -15.53 21.77
C TRP A 62 18.42 -14.64 20.60
N TYR A 63 17.47 -14.12 19.85
CA TYR A 63 17.69 -13.32 18.67
C TYR A 63 17.11 -11.93 18.84
N VAL A 64 17.82 -10.93 18.29
CA VAL A 64 17.27 -9.59 18.13
C VAL A 64 16.54 -9.56 16.82
N TYR A 65 15.23 -9.30 16.85
CA TYR A 65 14.43 -9.21 15.62
C TYR A 65 14.22 -7.75 15.20
N PRO A 66 14.84 -7.29 14.10
CA PRO A 66 14.59 -5.96 13.57
C PRO A 66 13.19 -5.92 12.95
N SER A 67 12.29 -5.10 13.49
CA SER A 67 10.92 -4.97 13.01
C SER A 67 10.85 -4.13 11.73
N LEU A 68 11.19 -4.73 10.59
CA LEU A 68 11.14 -4.07 9.28
C LEU A 68 9.71 -3.82 8.79
N GLY A 69 8.72 -4.57 9.32
CA GLY A 69 7.30 -4.39 9.01
C GLY A 69 6.79 -2.97 9.32
N PHE A 70 7.36 -2.29 10.32
CA PHE A 70 7.07 -0.89 10.58
C PHE A 70 7.46 0.00 9.38
N HIS A 71 8.60 -0.25 8.75
CA HIS A 71 9.05 0.52 7.59
C HIS A 71 8.19 0.23 6.36
N VAL A 72 7.64 -0.99 6.23
CA VAL A 72 6.61 -1.30 5.22
C VAL A 72 5.35 -0.48 5.46
N PHE A 73 4.91 -0.36 6.71
CA PHE A 73 3.76 0.46 7.09
C PHE A 73 3.98 1.95 6.76
N VAL A 74 5.12 2.52 7.15
CA VAL A 74 5.49 3.92 6.83
C VAL A 74 5.54 4.13 5.31
N LEU A 75 6.20 3.22 4.58
CA LEU A 75 6.28 3.25 3.13
C LEU A 75 4.88 3.25 2.49
N THR A 76 4.00 2.36 2.94
CA THR A 76 2.64 2.25 2.41
C THR A 76 1.82 3.51 2.65
N ILE A 77 1.84 4.06 3.88
CA ILE A 77 1.11 5.28 4.22
C ILE A 77 1.61 6.47 3.40
N LEU A 78 2.93 6.65 3.29
CA LEU A 78 3.49 7.78 2.57
C LEU A 78 3.28 7.65 1.05
N CYS A 79 3.47 6.45 0.49
CA CYS A 79 3.22 6.20 -0.94
C CYS A 79 1.73 6.25 -1.33
N THR A 80 0.82 6.14 -0.36
CA THR A 80 -0.62 6.31 -0.59
C THR A 80 -1.04 7.77 -0.36
N GLY A 81 -0.64 8.36 0.74
CA GLY A 81 -1.09 9.69 1.17
C GLY A 81 -0.50 10.83 0.35
N LEU A 82 0.80 10.78 0.02
CA LEU A 82 1.44 11.88 -0.70
C LEU A 82 0.90 12.10 -2.11
N PRO A 83 0.73 11.08 -2.99
CA PRO A 83 0.10 11.32 -4.29
C PRO A 83 -1.33 11.82 -4.16
N MET A 84 -2.10 11.36 -3.17
CA MET A 84 -3.45 11.87 -2.91
C MET A 84 -3.44 13.35 -2.55
N ILE A 85 -2.53 13.79 -1.67
CA ILE A 85 -2.39 15.18 -1.25
C ILE A 85 -1.95 16.05 -2.45
N GLU A 86 -0.94 15.63 -3.21
CA GLU A 86 -0.43 16.37 -4.36
C GLU A 86 -1.47 16.52 -5.48
N MET A 87 -2.33 15.53 -5.66
CA MET A 87 -3.35 15.54 -6.70
C MET A 87 -4.68 16.14 -6.24
N SER A 88 -4.93 16.28 -4.94
CA SER A 88 -6.19 16.80 -4.40
C SER A 88 -6.54 18.18 -4.93
N SER A 89 -5.53 19.02 -5.14
CA SER A 89 -5.68 20.35 -5.72
C SER A 89 -6.31 20.33 -7.11
N PHE A 90 -6.00 19.32 -7.94
CA PHE A 90 -6.57 19.18 -9.29
C PHE A 90 -8.03 18.67 -9.31
N ASN A 91 -8.57 18.29 -8.17
CA ASN A 91 -9.98 17.90 -8.00
C ASN A 91 -10.83 19.06 -7.41
N SER A 92 -10.24 20.25 -7.17
CA SER A 92 -10.91 21.44 -6.68
C SER A 92 -11.09 22.46 -7.81
N ARG A 93 -12.34 22.82 -8.15
CA ARG A 93 -12.66 23.84 -9.17
C ARG A 93 -11.95 25.17 -8.90
N LYS A 94 -12.01 25.63 -7.65
CA LYS A 94 -11.37 26.90 -7.23
C LYS A 94 -9.85 26.93 -7.49
N TYR A 95 -9.18 25.79 -7.27
CA TYR A 95 -7.75 25.70 -7.54
C TYR A 95 -7.44 25.63 -9.03
N LEU A 96 -8.26 24.92 -9.81
CA LEU A 96 -8.08 24.79 -11.25
C LEU A 96 -8.15 26.12 -11.95
N ASP A 97 -9.08 27.00 -11.58
CA ASP A 97 -9.21 28.35 -12.17
C ASP A 97 -7.96 29.18 -11.94
N SER A 98 -7.39 29.12 -10.73
CA SER A 98 -6.13 29.82 -10.43
C SER A 98 -4.90 29.13 -11.06
N ALA A 99 -4.87 27.81 -11.10
CA ALA A 99 -3.76 27.05 -11.68
C ALA A 99 -3.66 27.23 -13.21
N PHE A 100 -4.79 27.35 -13.89
CA PHE A 100 -4.78 27.53 -15.36
C PHE A 100 -4.45 28.95 -15.82
N SER A 101 -4.35 29.90 -14.91
CA SER A 101 -3.76 31.21 -15.22
C SER A 101 -2.23 31.17 -15.41
N PHE A 102 -1.57 30.07 -14.98
CA PHE A 102 -0.13 29.93 -15.19
C PHE A 102 0.17 29.45 -16.62
N PRO A 103 1.19 30.02 -17.29
CA PRO A 103 1.60 29.64 -18.65
C PRO A 103 2.41 28.31 -18.67
N ILE A 104 1.88 27.27 -18.00
CA ILE A 104 2.49 25.94 -17.89
C ILE A 104 1.45 24.90 -18.25
N SER A 105 1.85 23.83 -18.96
CA SER A 105 0.93 22.77 -19.32
C SER A 105 0.43 22.01 -18.08
N ARG A 106 -0.83 21.55 -18.10
CA ARG A 106 -1.45 20.78 -17.02
C ARG A 106 -0.62 19.55 -16.66
N VAL A 107 -0.11 18.85 -17.67
CA VAL A 107 0.72 17.65 -17.48
C VAL A 107 2.03 18.00 -16.78
N SER A 108 2.65 19.13 -17.16
CA SER A 108 3.89 19.58 -16.48
C SER A 108 3.63 19.94 -15.03
N MET A 109 2.51 20.59 -14.72
CA MET A 109 2.13 20.89 -13.33
C MET A 109 1.92 19.61 -12.50
N LEU A 110 1.16 18.65 -13.05
CA LEU A 110 0.96 17.36 -12.40
C LEU A 110 2.29 16.65 -12.15
N SER A 111 3.16 16.59 -13.18
CA SER A 111 4.46 15.93 -13.05
C SER A 111 5.32 16.58 -11.96
N VAL A 112 5.32 17.91 -11.88
CA VAL A 112 6.03 18.65 -10.83
C VAL A 112 5.49 18.30 -9.44
N ASN A 113 4.17 18.27 -9.25
CA ASN A 113 3.57 17.94 -7.98
C ASN A 113 3.88 16.50 -7.56
N LEU A 114 3.74 15.54 -8.48
CA LEU A 114 4.03 14.13 -8.19
C LEU A 114 5.52 13.90 -7.89
N ILE A 115 6.42 14.51 -8.65
CA ILE A 115 7.87 14.44 -8.38
C ILE A 115 8.19 15.06 -7.02
N ASN A 116 7.61 16.22 -6.69
CA ASN A 116 7.81 16.85 -5.39
C ASN A 116 7.31 15.96 -4.23
N GLY A 117 6.13 15.38 -4.36
CA GLY A 117 5.60 14.44 -3.37
C GLY A 117 6.48 13.20 -3.21
N TYR A 118 6.96 12.63 -4.33
CA TYR A 118 7.87 11.49 -4.28
C TYR A 118 9.22 11.83 -3.64
N LEU A 119 9.78 13.01 -3.92
CA LEU A 119 11.01 13.48 -3.26
C LEU A 119 10.82 13.67 -1.76
N GLN A 120 9.66 14.18 -1.31
CA GLN A 120 9.34 14.28 0.12
C GLN A 120 9.28 12.90 0.77
N PHE A 121 8.65 11.92 0.09
CA PHE A 121 8.66 10.53 0.54
C PHE A 121 10.10 10.00 0.67
N LEU A 122 10.90 10.09 -0.40
CA LEU A 122 12.29 9.59 -0.42
C LEU A 122 13.10 10.15 0.74
N LEU A 123 13.05 11.47 0.96
CA LEU A 123 13.82 12.11 2.02
C LEU A 123 13.33 11.70 3.41
N ALA A 124 12.01 11.73 3.66
CA ALA A 124 11.46 11.39 4.97
C ALA A 124 11.71 9.91 5.31
N TYR A 125 11.51 9.00 4.34
CA TYR A 125 11.75 7.58 4.51
C TYR A 125 13.24 7.29 4.73
N THR A 126 14.13 7.88 3.94
CA THR A 126 15.59 7.69 4.08
C THR A 126 16.08 8.17 5.45
N ILE A 127 15.67 9.38 5.89
CA ILE A 127 16.04 9.92 7.21
C ILE A 127 15.56 8.97 8.32
N SER A 128 14.32 8.52 8.25
CA SER A 128 13.74 7.59 9.22
C SER A 128 14.48 6.25 9.24
N TYR A 129 14.78 5.69 8.06
CA TYR A 129 15.46 4.40 7.94
C TYR A 129 16.92 4.46 8.41
N VAL A 130 17.66 5.47 8.02
CA VAL A 130 19.04 5.69 8.48
C VAL A 130 19.07 5.84 10.01
N TRP A 131 18.14 6.60 10.55
CA TRP A 131 17.99 6.74 12.01
C TRP A 131 17.69 5.40 12.68
N TYR A 132 16.82 4.59 12.09
CA TYR A 132 16.55 3.23 12.56
C TYR A 132 17.81 2.37 12.64
N VAL A 133 18.60 2.34 11.57
CA VAL A 133 19.86 1.57 11.54
C VAL A 133 20.85 2.08 12.61
N ILE A 134 20.98 3.40 12.77
CA ILE A 134 21.85 4.01 13.81
C ILE A 134 21.39 3.57 15.21
N ARG A 135 20.08 3.57 15.46
CA ARG A 135 19.52 3.17 16.76
C ARG A 135 19.74 1.68 17.09
N LEU A 136 19.93 0.83 16.09
CA LEU A 136 20.22 -0.59 16.25
C LEU A 136 21.71 -0.90 16.43
N THR A 137 22.61 0.06 16.34
CA THR A 137 24.07 -0.17 16.51
C THR A 137 24.45 -0.83 17.85
N PRO A 138 23.78 -0.57 18.99
CA PRO A 138 24.07 -1.30 20.22
C PRO A 138 23.89 -2.82 20.13
N CYS A 139 23.07 -3.29 19.18
CA CYS A 139 22.77 -4.71 18.97
C CYS A 139 23.67 -5.37 17.89
N ALA A 140 24.81 -4.74 17.53
CA ALA A 140 25.66 -5.16 16.41
C ALA A 140 26.26 -6.57 16.56
N ASP A 141 26.44 -7.04 17.79
CA ASP A 141 26.92 -8.41 18.07
C ASP A 141 25.90 -9.49 17.65
N LYS A 142 24.62 -9.20 17.75
CA LYS A 142 23.51 -10.12 17.43
C LYS A 142 22.90 -9.87 16.04
N LEU A 143 23.19 -8.74 15.39
CA LEU A 143 22.61 -8.35 14.09
C LEU A 143 23.63 -8.33 12.95
N ASN A 144 23.13 -8.67 11.75
CA ASN A 144 23.83 -8.41 10.49
C ASN A 144 23.18 -7.22 9.80
N PHE A 145 23.93 -6.15 9.55
CA PHE A 145 23.40 -4.92 8.94
C PHE A 145 23.29 -4.97 7.41
N ALA A 146 24.00 -5.91 6.74
CA ALA A 146 23.95 -6.00 5.28
C ALA A 146 22.52 -6.28 4.74
N PRO A 147 21.75 -7.23 5.30
CA PRO A 147 20.36 -7.42 4.89
C PRO A 147 19.49 -6.19 5.14
N LEU A 148 19.71 -5.41 6.22
CA LEU A 148 18.95 -4.19 6.48
C LEU A 148 19.11 -3.20 5.33
N TRP A 149 20.35 -2.96 4.87
CA TRP A 149 20.60 -2.11 3.71
C TRP A 149 20.02 -2.70 2.42
N GLY A 150 20.08 -4.03 2.25
CA GLY A 150 19.43 -4.72 1.14
C GLY A 150 17.95 -4.43 1.07
N PHE A 151 17.25 -4.57 2.20
CA PHE A 151 15.83 -4.24 2.29
C PHE A 151 15.55 -2.76 1.99
N PHE A 152 16.40 -1.84 2.47
CA PHE A 152 16.26 -0.42 2.18
C PHE A 152 16.20 -0.12 0.69
N PHE A 153 17.16 -0.64 -0.09
CA PHE A 153 17.19 -0.42 -1.54
C PHE A 153 16.01 -1.08 -2.26
N LEU A 154 15.62 -2.28 -1.84
CA LEU A 154 14.44 -2.95 -2.40
C LEU A 154 13.15 -2.17 -2.08
N SER A 155 13.02 -1.66 -0.87
CA SER A 155 11.86 -0.85 -0.48
C SER A 155 11.77 0.46 -1.27
N LEU A 156 12.90 1.13 -1.56
CA LEU A 156 12.93 2.31 -2.43
C LEU A 156 12.50 1.97 -3.86
N LEU A 157 12.94 0.83 -4.40
CA LEU A 157 12.53 0.41 -5.74
C LEU A 157 11.03 0.07 -5.77
N TYR A 158 10.54 -0.65 -4.76
CA TYR A 158 9.13 -1.01 -4.65
C TYR A 158 8.22 0.21 -4.41
N SER A 159 8.73 1.25 -3.78
CA SER A 159 7.99 2.51 -3.55
C SER A 159 7.57 3.19 -4.84
N LEU A 160 8.33 3.06 -5.93
CA LEU A 160 7.95 3.58 -7.26
C LEU A 160 6.64 2.94 -7.74
N PHE A 161 6.49 1.64 -7.53
CA PHE A 161 5.27 0.92 -7.86
C PHE A 161 4.09 1.39 -7.00
N LEU A 162 4.25 1.40 -5.67
CA LEU A 162 3.18 1.82 -4.77
C LEU A 162 2.74 3.27 -5.02
N TYR A 163 3.70 4.17 -5.18
CA TYR A 163 3.42 5.58 -5.45
C TYR A 163 2.73 5.77 -6.79
N GLY A 164 3.25 5.13 -7.86
CA GLY A 164 2.67 5.17 -9.20
C GLY A 164 1.27 4.57 -9.26
N PHE A 165 1.05 3.45 -8.58
CA PHE A 165 -0.25 2.80 -8.45
C PHE A 165 -1.30 3.77 -7.86
N ASN A 166 -0.99 4.37 -6.71
CA ASN A 166 -1.91 5.30 -6.05
C ASN A 166 -2.15 6.56 -6.90
N ALA A 167 -1.10 7.14 -7.48
CA ALA A 167 -1.23 8.28 -8.37
C ALA A 167 -2.13 7.96 -9.58
N PHE A 168 -1.99 6.76 -10.16
CA PHE A 168 -2.81 6.32 -11.28
C PHE A 168 -4.30 6.24 -10.91
N PHE A 169 -4.66 5.50 -9.88
CA PHE A 169 -6.06 5.36 -9.49
C PHE A 169 -6.66 6.70 -9.05
N PHE A 170 -5.89 7.52 -8.34
CA PHE A 170 -6.33 8.85 -7.96
C PHE A 170 -6.52 9.78 -9.16
N SER A 171 -5.70 9.65 -10.21
CA SER A 171 -5.83 10.45 -11.44
C SER A 171 -7.12 10.20 -12.21
N LEU A 172 -7.70 9.00 -12.08
CA LEU A 172 -8.96 8.62 -12.70
C LEU A 172 -10.18 9.27 -12.06
N CYS A 173 -10.04 9.81 -10.85
CA CYS A 173 -11.13 10.29 -10.03
C CYS A 173 -11.32 11.81 -10.17
N ASN A 174 -12.57 12.25 -10.08
CA ASN A 174 -12.95 13.65 -10.21
C ASN A 174 -13.05 14.37 -8.88
N SER A 175 -13.22 13.62 -7.77
CA SER A 175 -13.23 14.17 -6.42
C SER A 175 -12.10 13.57 -5.57
N THR A 176 -11.66 14.31 -4.57
CA THR A 176 -10.60 13.85 -3.65
C THR A 176 -11.06 12.63 -2.82
N VAL A 177 -12.32 12.62 -2.41
CA VAL A 177 -12.89 11.52 -1.62
C VAL A 177 -12.99 10.24 -2.46
N ASP A 178 -13.54 10.35 -3.69
CA ASP A 178 -13.61 9.21 -4.59
C ASP A 178 -12.21 8.65 -4.88
N GLY A 179 -11.24 9.55 -5.11
CA GLY A 179 -9.85 9.17 -5.34
C GLY A 179 -9.25 8.36 -4.19
N ALA A 180 -9.47 8.80 -2.96
CA ALA A 180 -9.02 8.09 -1.77
C ALA A 180 -9.70 6.71 -1.65
N VAL A 181 -11.03 6.67 -1.77
CA VAL A 181 -11.80 5.41 -1.65
C VAL A 181 -11.40 4.41 -2.75
N ILE A 182 -11.32 4.86 -4.01
CA ILE A 182 -11.01 3.97 -5.13
C ILE A 182 -9.56 3.47 -5.06
N ALA A 183 -8.59 4.34 -4.75
CA ALA A 183 -7.19 3.93 -4.62
C ALA A 183 -6.99 2.93 -3.46
N LEU A 184 -7.56 3.22 -2.28
CA LEU A 184 -7.49 2.32 -1.13
C LEU A 184 -8.21 0.99 -1.40
N ALA A 185 -9.39 1.03 -2.00
CA ALA A 185 -10.12 -0.17 -2.33
C ALA A 185 -9.34 -1.07 -3.31
N TRP A 186 -8.79 -0.51 -4.38
CA TRP A 186 -8.00 -1.30 -5.32
C TRP A 186 -6.69 -1.85 -4.73
N GLN A 187 -6.07 -1.18 -3.76
CA GLN A 187 -4.95 -1.75 -3.02
C GLN A 187 -5.29 -3.07 -2.31
N HIS A 188 -6.53 -3.20 -1.85
CA HIS A 188 -6.98 -4.37 -1.08
C HIS A 188 -7.70 -5.42 -1.93
N ILE A 189 -8.30 -5.02 -3.05
CA ILE A 189 -9.14 -5.88 -3.90
C ILE A 189 -8.33 -6.66 -4.94
N LEU A 190 -7.24 -6.09 -5.45
CA LEU A 190 -6.42 -6.79 -6.45
C LEU A 190 -5.91 -8.15 -5.98
N CYS A 191 -5.82 -8.33 -4.68
CA CYS A 191 -5.37 -9.55 -4.07
C CYS A 191 -6.28 -10.75 -4.21
N PRO A 192 -7.47 -10.64 -3.66
CA PRO A 192 -8.38 -11.77 -3.71
C PRO A 192 -8.80 -12.09 -5.15
N VAL A 193 -8.86 -11.07 -6.05
CA VAL A 193 -9.13 -11.32 -7.47
C VAL A 193 -8.04 -12.19 -8.11
N MET A 194 -6.78 -11.85 -7.85
CA MET A 194 -5.66 -12.65 -8.36
C MET A 194 -5.62 -14.04 -7.75
N LEU A 195 -6.00 -14.19 -6.48
CA LEU A 195 -6.10 -15.48 -5.81
C LEU A 195 -7.16 -16.37 -6.40
N THR A 196 -8.37 -15.82 -6.54
CA THR A 196 -9.48 -16.55 -7.15
C THR A 196 -9.10 -17.01 -8.57
N LEU A 197 -8.39 -16.19 -9.34
CA LEU A 197 -7.91 -16.56 -10.66
C LEU A 197 -6.85 -17.68 -10.60
N VAL A 198 -5.89 -17.60 -9.68
CA VAL A 198 -4.87 -18.65 -9.49
C VAL A 198 -5.50 -19.97 -9.07
N GLU A 199 -6.48 -19.96 -8.20
CA GLU A 199 -7.24 -21.15 -7.78
C GLU A 199 -8.09 -21.71 -8.92
N MET A 200 -8.83 -20.85 -9.66
CA MET A 200 -9.65 -21.28 -10.79
C MET A 200 -8.83 -21.94 -11.90
N PHE A 201 -7.62 -21.47 -12.14
CA PHE A 201 -6.72 -22.04 -13.17
C PHE A 201 -5.82 -23.17 -12.65
N ASN A 202 -5.98 -23.60 -11.40
CA ASN A 202 -5.23 -24.70 -10.78
C ASN A 202 -3.68 -24.52 -10.90
N ILE A 203 -3.21 -23.28 -10.90
CA ILE A 203 -1.79 -22.94 -11.08
C ILE A 203 -0.99 -23.26 -9.80
N SER A 204 -1.65 -23.58 -8.70
CA SER A 204 -1.05 -23.89 -7.40
C SER A 204 -0.62 -25.35 -7.30
N SER A 205 0.40 -25.78 -8.04
CA SER A 205 0.93 -27.14 -7.89
C SER A 205 2.03 -27.29 -6.83
N THR A 206 2.46 -26.27 -6.13
CA THR A 206 3.54 -26.42 -5.14
C THR A 206 3.47 -25.42 -3.98
N ARG A 207 3.30 -25.96 -2.79
CA ARG A 207 3.81 -25.54 -1.46
C ARG A 207 3.59 -24.12 -0.92
N TYR A 208 2.91 -23.23 -1.59
CA TYR A 208 2.45 -22.02 -0.90
C TYR A 208 1.16 -22.35 -0.17
N SER A 209 1.22 -22.38 1.15
CA SER A 209 0.01 -22.54 1.95
C SER A 209 -0.99 -21.46 1.52
N THR A 210 -2.29 -21.80 1.55
CA THR A 210 -3.40 -20.86 1.25
C THR A 210 -3.25 -19.54 1.98
N ASN A 211 -2.60 -19.54 3.15
CA ASN A 211 -2.23 -18.33 3.90
C ASN A 211 -1.22 -17.43 3.19
N THR A 212 -0.24 -17.98 2.46
CA THR A 212 0.76 -17.18 1.73
C THR A 212 0.14 -16.52 0.51
N ILE A 213 -0.78 -17.20 -0.15
CA ILE A 213 -1.49 -16.67 -1.32
C ILE A 213 -2.48 -15.57 -0.88
N LEU A 214 -3.26 -15.75 0.18
CA LEU A 214 -4.11 -14.72 0.79
C LEU A 214 -3.31 -13.45 1.15
N ARG A 215 -2.07 -13.61 1.48
CA ARG A 215 -1.16 -12.54 1.81
C ARG A 215 -0.65 -11.78 0.57
N CYS A 216 -0.44 -12.43 -0.59
CA CYS A 216 0.10 -11.82 -1.81
C CYS A 216 -0.77 -10.77 -2.48
N GLY A 217 -1.95 -10.53 -1.99
CA GLY A 217 -2.86 -9.72 -2.72
C GLY A 217 -3.12 -8.33 -2.26
N ILE A 218 -2.64 -7.98 -1.14
CA ILE A 218 -2.57 -6.59 -0.78
C ILE A 218 -1.35 -6.03 -1.53
N VAL A 219 -1.52 -4.94 -2.27
CA VAL A 219 -0.45 -4.36 -3.11
C VAL A 219 0.85 -4.08 -2.33
N TRP A 220 0.79 -3.95 -1.00
CA TRP A 220 1.95 -3.81 -0.12
C TRP A 220 2.46 -5.13 0.47
N TYR A 221 1.72 -6.25 0.27
CA TYR A 221 2.07 -7.52 0.89
C TYR A 221 3.42 -8.10 0.40
N PRO A 222 3.77 -8.08 -0.91
CA PRO A 222 5.06 -8.61 -1.35
C PRO A 222 6.25 -7.95 -0.65
N ILE A 223 6.19 -6.63 -0.40
CA ILE A 223 7.24 -5.94 0.35
C ILE A 223 7.20 -6.30 1.84
N GLY A 224 6.04 -6.67 2.38
CA GLY A 224 5.88 -7.21 3.72
C GLY A 224 6.61 -8.54 3.89
N GLU A 225 6.42 -9.50 2.99
CA GLU A 225 7.15 -10.78 2.99
C GLU A 225 8.66 -10.57 2.85
N ILE A 226 9.08 -9.69 1.93
CA ILE A 226 10.49 -9.33 1.79
C ILE A 226 11.02 -8.76 3.11
N SER A 227 10.23 -7.97 3.84
CA SER A 227 10.65 -7.42 5.15
C SER A 227 10.86 -8.51 6.20
N GLU A 228 10.04 -9.54 6.24
CA GLU A 228 10.19 -10.68 7.14
C GLU A 228 11.47 -11.47 6.81
N ILE A 229 11.67 -11.82 5.53
CA ILE A 229 12.87 -12.54 5.06
C ILE A 229 14.14 -11.75 5.43
N TYR A 230 14.20 -10.45 5.15
CA TYR A 230 15.37 -9.63 5.46
C TYR A 230 15.54 -9.38 6.96
N GLY A 231 14.46 -9.36 7.74
CA GLY A 231 14.47 -9.32 9.19
C GLY A 231 15.11 -10.58 9.80
N ASP A 232 14.74 -11.74 9.28
CA ASP A 232 15.32 -13.02 9.69
C ASP A 232 16.79 -13.14 9.29
N LEU A 233 17.15 -12.74 8.07
CA LEU A 233 18.57 -12.67 7.64
C LEU A 233 19.40 -11.74 8.51
N ALA A 234 18.84 -10.60 8.90
CA ALA A 234 19.52 -9.66 9.79
C ALA A 234 19.66 -10.21 11.21
N SER A 235 18.70 -10.99 11.70
CA SER A 235 18.72 -11.66 13.01
C SER A 235 19.66 -12.88 13.06
N LYS A 236 20.34 -13.25 11.97
CA LYS A 236 21.16 -14.45 11.84
C LYS A 236 20.43 -15.76 12.12
N ARG A 237 19.10 -15.80 11.86
CA ARG A 237 18.30 -17.02 12.05
C ARG A 237 18.62 -18.06 10.96
N PRO A 238 18.75 -19.36 11.33
CA PRO A 238 19.18 -20.40 10.38
C PRO A 238 18.09 -20.90 9.43
N TYR A 239 16.87 -20.35 9.47
CA TYR A 239 15.71 -20.94 8.79
C TYR A 239 15.49 -20.46 7.36
N ILE A 240 16.24 -19.45 6.87
CA ILE A 240 16.07 -18.94 5.52
C ILE A 240 16.83 -19.79 4.54
N THR A 241 16.13 -20.28 3.53
CA THR A 241 16.66 -21.09 2.45
C THR A 241 16.84 -20.24 1.19
N GLU A 242 17.69 -20.70 0.25
CA GLU A 242 17.80 -20.07 -1.07
C GLU A 242 16.47 -20.01 -1.83
N ALA A 243 15.55 -20.94 -1.53
CA ALA A 243 14.22 -20.97 -2.13
C ALA A 243 13.40 -19.73 -1.78
N ASP A 244 13.58 -19.17 -0.57
CA ASP A 244 12.85 -17.99 -0.10
C ASP A 244 13.33 -16.70 -0.79
N LEU A 245 14.59 -16.69 -1.27
CA LEU A 245 15.18 -15.53 -1.94
C LEU A 245 14.89 -15.49 -3.45
N LYS A 246 14.65 -16.65 -4.08
CA LYS A 246 14.43 -16.76 -5.54
C LYS A 246 13.29 -15.89 -6.10
N PRO A 247 12.13 -15.71 -5.44
CA PRO A 247 11.03 -14.90 -6.00
C PRO A 247 11.30 -13.40 -5.94
N ILE A 248 12.19 -12.91 -5.09
CA ILE A 248 12.43 -11.49 -4.86
C ILE A 248 12.80 -10.72 -6.14
N PRO A 249 13.78 -11.16 -6.96
CA PRO A 249 14.11 -10.46 -8.20
C PRO A 249 12.93 -10.37 -9.17
N ILE A 250 12.15 -11.44 -9.28
CA ILE A 250 10.98 -11.48 -10.17
C ILE A 250 9.92 -10.47 -9.70
N ILE A 251 9.63 -10.44 -8.40
CA ILE A 251 8.70 -9.47 -7.80
C ILE A 251 9.16 -8.05 -8.09
N MET A 252 10.46 -7.77 -7.94
CA MET A 252 11.00 -6.43 -8.17
C MET A 252 10.98 -6.00 -9.63
N ILE A 253 11.24 -6.93 -10.56
CA ILE A 253 11.10 -6.67 -12.01
C ILE A 253 9.65 -6.36 -12.36
N VAL A 254 8.70 -7.17 -11.90
CA VAL A 254 7.27 -6.97 -12.15
C VAL A 254 6.81 -5.63 -11.56
N ALA A 255 7.18 -5.32 -10.32
CA ALA A 255 6.86 -4.05 -9.68
C ALA A 255 7.41 -2.85 -10.46
N THR A 256 8.65 -2.95 -10.96
CA THR A 256 9.27 -1.88 -11.75
C THR A 256 8.54 -1.67 -13.09
N VAL A 257 8.19 -2.73 -13.80
CA VAL A 257 7.42 -2.64 -15.04
C VAL A 257 6.05 -2.01 -14.79
N LEU A 258 5.36 -2.46 -13.75
CA LEU A 258 4.06 -1.89 -13.35
C LEU A 258 4.19 -0.42 -12.93
N ALA A 259 5.26 -0.03 -12.24
CA ALA A 259 5.51 1.37 -11.89
C ALA A 259 5.57 2.27 -13.12
N ILE A 260 6.28 1.83 -14.15
CA ILE A 260 6.38 2.57 -15.44
C ILE A 260 5.00 2.65 -16.11
N LEU A 261 4.27 1.54 -16.18
CA LEU A 261 2.94 1.50 -16.77
C LEU A 261 1.97 2.44 -16.05
N PHE A 262 1.96 2.47 -14.72
CA PHE A 262 1.12 3.36 -13.94
C PHE A 262 1.54 4.82 -14.08
N ALA A 263 2.82 5.13 -14.12
CA ALA A 263 3.30 6.49 -14.35
C ALA A 263 2.87 7.02 -15.72
N VAL A 264 3.06 6.24 -16.79
CA VAL A 264 2.62 6.59 -18.15
C VAL A 264 1.08 6.70 -18.18
N GLY A 265 0.36 5.75 -17.59
CA GLY A 265 -1.08 5.76 -17.47
C GLY A 265 -1.60 7.01 -16.77
N THR A 266 -0.99 7.41 -15.67
CA THR A 266 -1.33 8.64 -14.92
C THR A 266 -1.29 9.87 -15.82
N LEU A 267 -0.18 10.06 -16.55
CA LEU A 267 -0.01 11.20 -17.46
C LEU A 267 -1.00 11.16 -18.62
N PHE A 268 -1.24 9.99 -19.19
CA PHE A 268 -2.15 9.80 -20.31
C PHE A 268 -3.61 10.11 -19.93
N PHE A 269 -4.10 9.54 -18.84
CA PHE A 269 -5.49 9.76 -18.41
C PHE A 269 -5.69 11.17 -17.89
N PHE A 270 -4.72 11.74 -17.18
CA PHE A 270 -4.81 13.12 -16.71
C PHE A 270 -4.88 14.13 -17.86
N LYS A 271 -4.15 13.90 -18.96
CA LYS A 271 -4.24 14.74 -20.17
C LYS A 271 -5.67 14.78 -20.76
N ARG A 272 -6.41 13.68 -20.63
CA ARG A 272 -7.78 13.54 -21.16
C ARG A 272 -8.86 13.99 -20.18
N LYS A 273 -8.51 14.22 -18.92
CA LYS A 273 -9.46 14.60 -17.87
C LYS A 273 -10.08 15.97 -18.15
N ARG A 274 -11.40 16.03 -18.10
CA ARG A 274 -12.16 17.28 -18.26
C ARG A 274 -12.16 18.04 -16.94
N THR A 275 -11.91 19.33 -16.97
CA THR A 275 -11.90 20.20 -15.78
C THR A 275 -13.29 20.47 -15.23
N GLU A 276 -14.29 20.46 -16.10
CA GLU A 276 -15.69 20.68 -15.76
C GLU A 276 -16.24 19.64 -14.80
N SER A 277 -15.70 18.39 -14.84
CA SER A 277 -16.10 17.29 -13.95
C SER A 277 -15.42 17.30 -12.58
N ALA A 278 -14.57 18.29 -12.30
CA ALA A 278 -13.89 18.36 -10.99
C ALA A 278 -14.92 18.52 -9.85
N GLY A 279 -14.81 17.67 -8.83
CA GLY A 279 -15.73 17.62 -7.69
C GLY A 279 -17.02 16.81 -7.93
N GLU A 280 -17.21 16.24 -9.12
CA GLU A 280 -18.32 15.34 -9.42
C GLU A 280 -17.98 13.90 -9.06
N VAL A 281 -19.00 13.03 -8.91
CA VAL A 281 -18.79 11.60 -8.69
C VAL A 281 -18.07 11.01 -9.91
N SER A 282 -17.07 10.20 -9.65
CA SER A 282 -16.21 9.62 -10.68
C SER A 282 -16.95 8.51 -11.44
N ASP A 283 -17.29 8.77 -12.70
CA ASP A 283 -17.95 7.80 -13.60
C ASP A 283 -16.93 7.12 -14.53
N THR A 284 -15.80 6.68 -13.98
CA THR A 284 -14.76 5.97 -14.71
C THR A 284 -15.04 4.48 -14.79
N PRO A 285 -14.63 3.77 -15.87
CA PRO A 285 -14.82 2.33 -15.99
C PRO A 285 -14.19 1.53 -14.81
N ILE A 286 -13.05 1.99 -14.30
CA ILE A 286 -12.31 1.36 -13.18
C ILE A 286 -12.75 1.95 -11.82
N GLY A 287 -13.77 2.81 -11.79
CA GLY A 287 -14.34 3.40 -10.59
C GLY A 287 -15.42 2.54 -9.96
N TYR A 288 -16.42 3.19 -9.40
CA TYR A 288 -17.52 2.52 -8.68
C TYR A 288 -18.27 1.47 -9.49
N LYS A 289 -18.34 1.61 -10.84
CA LYS A 289 -19.01 0.65 -11.72
C LYS A 289 -18.41 -0.75 -11.65
N THR A 290 -17.09 -0.85 -11.50
CA THR A 290 -16.37 -2.13 -11.39
C THR A 290 -16.04 -2.47 -9.96
N LEU A 291 -15.76 -1.48 -9.13
CA LEU A 291 -15.38 -1.66 -7.74
C LEU A 291 -16.50 -2.32 -6.93
N ILE A 292 -17.74 -1.84 -7.06
CA ILE A 292 -18.87 -2.37 -6.28
C ILE A 292 -19.12 -3.85 -6.59
N PRO A 293 -19.28 -4.29 -7.86
CA PRO A 293 -19.51 -5.70 -8.14
C PRO A 293 -18.32 -6.59 -7.79
N VAL A 294 -17.09 -6.10 -7.94
CA VAL A 294 -15.89 -6.87 -7.56
C VAL A 294 -15.82 -7.05 -6.05
N CYS A 295 -16.03 -6.00 -5.25
CA CYS A 295 -16.11 -6.12 -3.80
C CYS A 295 -17.23 -7.07 -3.34
N ALA A 296 -18.40 -6.97 -3.97
CA ALA A 296 -19.53 -7.84 -3.67
C ALA A 296 -19.22 -9.32 -3.98
N ALA A 297 -18.64 -9.59 -5.15
CA ALA A 297 -18.23 -10.93 -5.54
C ALA A 297 -17.21 -11.55 -4.56
N MET A 298 -16.25 -10.73 -4.09
CA MET A 298 -15.27 -11.17 -3.11
C MET A 298 -15.88 -11.49 -1.74
N LEU A 299 -16.79 -10.66 -1.26
CA LEU A 299 -17.48 -10.91 -0.01
C LEU A 299 -18.32 -12.20 -0.10
N ILE A 300 -18.95 -12.45 -1.27
CA ILE A 300 -19.67 -13.71 -1.53
C ILE A 300 -18.71 -14.91 -1.52
N TYR A 301 -17.56 -14.79 -2.22
CA TYR A 301 -16.56 -15.86 -2.24
C TYR A 301 -16.10 -16.22 -0.82
N TRP A 302 -15.74 -15.22 -0.01
CA TRP A 302 -15.36 -15.43 1.38
C TRP A 302 -16.48 -16.00 2.25
N ALA A 303 -17.73 -15.61 1.98
CA ALA A 303 -18.89 -16.17 2.66
C ALA A 303 -19.04 -17.68 2.38
N MET A 304 -18.80 -18.09 1.15
CA MET A 304 -18.88 -19.50 0.73
C MET A 304 -17.72 -20.32 1.34
N GLU A 305 -16.50 -19.81 1.29
CA GLU A 305 -15.33 -20.50 1.84
C GLU A 305 -15.40 -20.63 3.37
N ALA A 306 -15.84 -19.58 4.07
CA ALA A 306 -15.98 -19.60 5.53
C ALA A 306 -17.25 -20.29 6.01
N SER A 307 -18.14 -20.73 5.12
CA SER A 307 -19.49 -21.24 5.44
C SER A 307 -20.27 -20.29 6.38
N ALA A 308 -20.09 -18.97 6.18
CA ALA A 308 -20.61 -17.92 7.05
C ALA A 308 -21.66 -17.06 6.33
N PRO A 309 -22.96 -17.39 6.41
CA PRO A 309 -24.03 -16.65 5.69
C PRO A 309 -24.13 -15.19 6.11
N ILE A 310 -23.64 -14.83 7.27
CA ILE A 310 -23.58 -13.45 7.74
C ILE A 310 -22.70 -12.56 6.82
N ILE A 311 -21.64 -13.11 6.23
CA ILE A 311 -20.75 -12.37 5.31
C ILE A 311 -21.48 -12.09 3.98
N SER A 312 -22.31 -13.01 3.48
CA SER A 312 -23.15 -12.78 2.29
C SER A 312 -24.24 -11.74 2.54
N LEU A 313 -24.77 -11.66 3.77
CA LEU A 313 -25.65 -10.58 4.18
C LEU A 313 -24.91 -9.21 4.14
N PHE A 314 -23.67 -9.16 4.62
CA PHE A 314 -22.85 -7.96 4.50
C PHE A 314 -22.59 -7.57 3.03
N ALA A 315 -22.37 -8.55 2.15
CA ALA A 315 -22.21 -8.29 0.71
C ALA A 315 -23.47 -7.64 0.10
N LEU A 316 -24.66 -8.13 0.48
CA LEU A 316 -25.94 -7.58 0.05
C LEU A 316 -26.14 -6.14 0.53
N ILE A 317 -25.92 -5.88 1.83
CA ILE A 317 -26.04 -4.54 2.43
C ILE A 317 -25.01 -3.60 1.78
N PHE A 318 -23.76 -4.03 1.65
CA PHE A 318 -22.70 -3.25 1.03
C PHE A 318 -23.05 -2.86 -0.42
N ALA A 319 -23.43 -3.82 -1.26
CA ALA A 319 -23.77 -3.56 -2.66
C ALA A 319 -24.95 -2.56 -2.76
N THR A 320 -25.99 -2.75 -1.96
CA THR A 320 -27.18 -1.89 -1.96
C THR A 320 -26.82 -0.45 -1.56
N VAL A 321 -26.14 -0.28 -0.43
CA VAL A 321 -25.73 1.03 0.08
C VAL A 321 -24.74 1.72 -0.86
N ALA A 322 -23.75 0.98 -1.37
CA ALA A 322 -22.76 1.52 -2.29
C ALA A 322 -23.38 2.02 -3.59
N TYR A 323 -24.36 1.31 -4.16
CA TYR A 323 -25.06 1.77 -5.35
C TYR A 323 -25.96 2.99 -5.07
N ILE A 324 -26.63 3.06 -3.93
CA ILE A 324 -27.44 4.24 -3.54
C ILE A 324 -26.53 5.48 -3.44
N ILE A 325 -25.37 5.35 -2.80
CA ILE A 325 -24.40 6.44 -2.68
C ILE A 325 -23.84 6.82 -4.07
N TYR A 326 -23.45 5.85 -4.86
CA TYR A 326 -22.90 6.08 -6.22
C TYR A 326 -23.90 6.78 -7.12
N ARG A 327 -25.20 6.37 -7.10
CA ARG A 327 -26.26 6.98 -7.91
C ARG A 327 -26.81 8.28 -7.31
N ARG A 328 -26.40 8.64 -6.09
CA ARG A 328 -26.97 9.78 -5.33
C ARG A 328 -28.49 9.70 -5.19
N GLY A 329 -29.04 8.49 -5.08
CA GLY A 329 -30.47 8.26 -4.94
C GLY A 329 -30.89 6.82 -5.13
N VAL A 330 -32.16 6.54 -4.92
CA VAL A 330 -32.73 5.18 -4.94
C VAL A 330 -33.01 4.66 -6.37
N LYS A 331 -32.83 5.50 -7.40
CA LYS A 331 -33.04 5.09 -8.80
C LYS A 331 -31.86 4.25 -9.30
N LEU A 332 -31.96 2.94 -9.09
CA LEU A 332 -30.94 1.96 -9.52
C LEU A 332 -31.12 1.61 -11.00
N LYS A 333 -30.03 1.35 -11.70
CA LYS A 333 -30.06 0.82 -13.07
C LYS A 333 -30.24 -0.69 -13.03
N PHE A 334 -30.68 -1.27 -14.15
CA PHE A 334 -30.88 -2.72 -14.27
C PHE A 334 -29.60 -3.51 -13.91
N SER A 335 -28.42 -3.04 -14.33
CA SER A 335 -27.13 -3.65 -13.98
C SER A 335 -26.86 -3.69 -12.47
N ASP A 336 -27.28 -2.65 -11.76
CA ASP A 336 -27.09 -2.53 -10.32
C ASP A 336 -27.98 -3.53 -9.57
N LEU A 337 -29.24 -3.65 -10.06
CA LEU A 337 -30.21 -4.64 -9.55
C LEU A 337 -29.76 -6.08 -9.76
N VAL A 338 -29.10 -6.38 -10.90
CA VAL A 338 -28.54 -7.73 -11.14
C VAL A 338 -27.48 -8.09 -10.09
N VAL A 339 -26.57 -7.17 -9.75
CA VAL A 339 -25.56 -7.42 -8.72
C VAL A 339 -26.21 -7.64 -7.35
N ILE A 340 -27.18 -6.80 -6.98
CA ILE A 340 -27.93 -6.96 -5.73
C ILE A 340 -28.68 -8.30 -5.68
N ALA A 341 -29.30 -8.70 -6.80
CA ALA A 341 -30.00 -9.98 -6.90
C ALA A 341 -29.05 -11.19 -6.74
N ILE A 342 -27.84 -11.11 -7.30
CA ILE A 342 -26.80 -12.14 -7.11
C ILE A 342 -26.38 -12.21 -5.64
N CYS A 343 -26.17 -11.07 -4.97
CA CYS A 343 -25.86 -11.04 -3.53
C CYS A 343 -26.98 -11.65 -2.68
N PHE A 344 -28.24 -11.37 -3.04
CA PHE A 344 -29.41 -11.92 -2.35
C PHE A 344 -29.53 -13.43 -2.56
N ALA A 345 -29.32 -13.92 -3.79
CA ALA A 345 -29.33 -15.34 -4.08
C ALA A 345 -28.20 -16.09 -3.32
N ALA A 346 -27.00 -15.51 -3.28
CA ALA A 346 -25.88 -16.07 -2.51
C ALA A 346 -26.18 -16.12 -1.00
N PHE A 347 -26.86 -15.10 -0.46
CA PHE A 347 -27.32 -15.13 0.93
C PHE A 347 -28.31 -16.23 1.21
N LEU A 348 -29.33 -16.42 0.33
CA LEU A 348 -30.31 -17.49 0.48
C LEU A 348 -29.67 -18.88 0.41
N LEU A 349 -28.75 -19.09 -0.55
CA LEU A 349 -28.02 -20.34 -0.67
C LEU A 349 -27.14 -20.62 0.56
N GLY A 350 -26.48 -19.59 1.12
CA GLY A 350 -25.72 -19.72 2.36
C GLY A 350 -26.58 -20.09 3.57
N MET A 351 -27.84 -19.65 3.62
CA MET A 351 -28.78 -20.02 4.68
C MET A 351 -29.27 -21.46 4.57
N THR A 352 -29.30 -22.06 3.37
CA THR A 352 -29.73 -23.44 3.15
C THR A 352 -28.61 -24.46 3.35
N SER A 353 -27.36 -24.02 3.40
CA SER A 353 -26.17 -24.87 3.58
C SER A 353 -25.72 -25.01 5.04
N VAL A 354 -26.36 -24.31 5.96
CA VAL A 354 -26.21 -24.41 7.41
C VAL A 354 -27.32 -25.30 7.98
#